data_169f8d80921fbbe1fc3007f59ca9e208
#
_entry.id   169f8d80921fbbe1fc3007f59ca9e208
#
_cell.length_a   1.000
_cell.length_b   1.000
_cell.length_c   1.000
_cell.angle_alpha   90.00
_cell.angle_beta   90.00
_cell.angle_gamma   90.00
#
_symmetry.space_group_name_H-M   'P 1'
#
loop_
_entity.id
_entity.type
_entity.pdbx_description
1 polymer ?
#
loop_
_entity_poly.entity_id
_entity_poly.type
_entity_poly.pdbx_seq_one_letter_code
_entity_poly.pdbx_strand_id
1 'polypeptide(L)'
;LKRLQTDYIDVFLIHWPDKGRPFSDPMEVLEDAKKAGKIRHTGVSNFSVPMMEESLQTSPIITEQIGYHIFDRRPEAEVMPFVQSHGMGIMAYGSQAHGLLTGAMSPETKFEDDDWRGSLMAFGQSLFKGETFLDNLRKVDALKEIAASRNMSIAQLALSWVISEPVVSVGLVGARPPAEIEENVKAADWIMIESEREELR
;
A
#
# COMPACT_ATOMS: atom_id res chain seq x y z
N LEU A 1 18.09 -15.24 -6.62
CA LEU A 1 17.44 -16.54 -6.84
C LEU A 1 17.92 -17.61 -5.86
N LYS A 2 19.24 -17.84 -5.72
CA LYS A 2 19.79 -18.87 -4.82
C LYS A 2 19.27 -18.77 -3.38
N ARG A 3 19.16 -17.56 -2.81
CA ARG A 3 18.63 -17.35 -1.44
C ARG A 3 17.13 -17.62 -1.34
N LEU A 4 16.39 -17.41 -2.42
CA LEU A 4 14.94 -17.64 -2.49
C LEU A 4 14.60 -19.09 -2.86
N GLN A 5 15.63 -19.91 -3.19
CA GLN A 5 15.47 -21.29 -3.63
C GLN A 5 14.49 -21.43 -4.81
N THR A 6 14.60 -20.52 -5.78
CA THR A 6 13.77 -20.49 -7.00
C THR A 6 14.63 -20.18 -8.21
N ASP A 7 14.13 -20.53 -9.39
CA ASP A 7 14.80 -20.29 -10.67
C ASP A 7 14.47 -18.93 -11.28
N TYR A 8 13.38 -18.29 -10.84
CA TYR A 8 12.94 -16.99 -11.31
C TYR A 8 12.17 -16.23 -10.23
N ILE A 9 11.91 -14.94 -10.47
CA ILE A 9 11.03 -14.08 -9.66
C ILE A 9 9.90 -13.63 -10.56
N ASP A 10 8.65 -13.74 -10.12
CA ASP A 10 7.49 -13.32 -10.91
C ASP A 10 7.45 -11.82 -11.10
N VAL A 11 7.58 -11.04 -10.02
CA VAL A 11 7.62 -9.59 -10.06
C VAL A 11 8.81 -9.08 -9.25
N PHE A 12 9.70 -8.34 -9.89
CA PHE A 12 10.81 -7.66 -9.22
C PHE A 12 10.53 -6.16 -9.18
N LEU A 13 10.60 -5.56 -7.99
CA LEU A 13 10.27 -4.16 -7.76
C LEU A 13 11.52 -3.33 -7.47
N ILE A 14 11.63 -2.16 -8.10
CA ILE A 14 12.53 -1.10 -7.62
C ILE A 14 11.86 -0.46 -6.40
N HIS A 15 12.41 -0.70 -5.20
CA HIS A 15 11.76 -0.38 -3.93
C HIS A 15 11.66 1.13 -3.65
N TRP A 16 12.68 1.91 -4.06
CA TRP A 16 12.72 3.36 -3.96
C TRP A 16 13.41 3.96 -5.18
N PRO A 17 12.91 5.11 -5.68
CA PRO A 17 13.57 5.82 -6.77
C PRO A 17 14.90 6.43 -6.32
N ASP A 18 15.98 6.17 -7.04
CA ASP A 18 17.24 6.89 -6.90
C ASP A 18 17.26 8.10 -7.85
N LYS A 19 16.99 9.29 -7.30
CA LYS A 19 16.96 10.54 -8.07
C LYS A 19 18.34 11.02 -8.52
N GLY A 20 19.42 10.35 -8.12
CA GLY A 20 20.82 10.68 -8.49
C GLY A 20 21.22 10.14 -9.86
N ARG A 21 20.36 9.40 -10.55
CA ARG A 21 20.60 8.80 -11.88
C ARG A 21 19.32 8.76 -12.71
N PRO A 22 19.43 8.60 -14.05
CA PRO A 22 18.27 8.33 -14.91
C PRO A 22 17.54 7.05 -14.48
N PHE A 23 16.21 7.06 -14.56
CA PHE A 23 15.43 5.86 -14.23
C PHE A 23 15.53 4.77 -15.31
N SER A 24 16.04 5.09 -16.51
CA SER A 24 16.42 4.11 -17.55
C SER A 24 17.48 3.11 -17.07
N ASP A 25 18.48 3.57 -16.31
CA ASP A 25 19.62 2.73 -15.90
C ASP A 25 19.19 1.43 -15.18
N PRO A 26 18.42 1.48 -14.07
CA PRO A 26 17.95 0.26 -13.43
C PRO A 26 16.97 -0.53 -14.32
N MET A 27 16.20 0.14 -15.18
CA MET A 27 15.25 -0.54 -16.07
C MET A 27 15.96 -1.36 -17.15
N GLU A 28 17.09 -0.90 -17.71
CA GLU A 28 17.93 -1.67 -18.63
C GLU A 28 18.45 -2.95 -17.98
N VAL A 29 18.95 -2.87 -16.74
CA VAL A 29 19.43 -4.04 -15.98
C VAL A 29 18.30 -5.05 -15.74
N LEU A 30 17.10 -4.57 -15.43
CA LEU A 30 15.94 -5.44 -15.21
C LEU A 30 15.45 -6.07 -16.53
N GLU A 31 15.52 -5.34 -17.64
CA GLU A 31 15.20 -5.89 -18.95
C GLU A 31 16.16 -7.02 -19.35
N ASP A 32 17.45 -6.88 -19.06
CA ASP A 32 18.43 -7.96 -19.27
C ASP A 32 18.18 -9.15 -18.34
N ALA A 33 17.74 -8.92 -17.11
CA ALA A 33 17.33 -9.97 -16.19
C ALA A 33 16.07 -10.72 -16.68
N LYS A 34 15.13 -10.02 -17.33
CA LYS A 34 13.95 -10.63 -18.01
C LYS A 34 14.39 -11.48 -19.19
N LYS A 35 15.23 -10.97 -20.08
CA LYS A 35 15.78 -11.72 -21.22
C LYS A 35 16.52 -12.98 -20.77
N ALA A 36 17.21 -12.90 -19.62
CA ALA A 36 17.89 -14.05 -19.01
C ALA A 36 16.94 -15.01 -18.26
N GLY A 37 15.63 -14.77 -18.25
CA GLY A 37 14.62 -15.60 -17.58
C GLY A 37 14.68 -15.57 -16.05
N LYS A 38 15.40 -14.61 -15.46
CA LYS A 38 15.57 -14.50 -14.01
C LYS A 38 14.38 -13.82 -13.32
N ILE A 39 13.71 -12.92 -14.03
CA ILE A 39 12.48 -12.25 -13.59
C ILE A 39 11.46 -12.30 -14.73
N ARG A 40 10.18 -12.28 -14.41
CA ARG A 40 9.10 -12.27 -15.41
C ARG A 40 8.61 -10.85 -15.68
N HIS A 41 8.39 -10.08 -14.62
CA HIS A 41 7.83 -8.75 -14.70
C HIS A 41 8.61 -7.79 -13.81
N THR A 42 8.55 -6.50 -14.19
CA THR A 42 9.11 -5.39 -13.43
C THR A 42 7.99 -4.55 -12.84
N GLY A 43 8.18 -4.13 -11.60
CA GLY A 43 7.37 -3.12 -10.94
C GLY A 43 8.25 -2.03 -10.35
N VAL A 44 7.62 -0.97 -9.88
CA VAL A 44 8.30 0.11 -9.16
C VAL A 44 7.56 0.41 -7.85
N SER A 45 8.19 1.16 -6.96
CA SER A 45 7.59 1.54 -5.70
C SER A 45 7.95 2.98 -5.35
N ASN A 46 6.94 3.76 -4.94
CA ASN A 46 7.08 5.18 -4.57
C ASN A 46 7.55 6.08 -5.73
N PHE A 47 7.19 5.71 -6.94
CA PHE A 47 7.46 6.50 -8.14
C PHE A 47 6.34 7.52 -8.38
N SER A 48 6.70 8.74 -8.77
CA SER A 48 5.74 9.71 -9.31
C SER A 48 5.41 9.39 -10.77
N VAL A 49 4.35 9.99 -11.29
CA VAL A 49 3.96 9.82 -12.70
C VAL A 49 5.13 10.10 -13.65
N PRO A 50 5.87 11.24 -13.56
CA PRO A 50 7.02 11.48 -14.44
C PRO A 50 8.13 10.42 -14.36
N MET A 51 8.38 9.85 -13.18
CA MET A 51 9.36 8.78 -13.00
C MET A 51 8.92 7.48 -13.68
N MET A 52 7.63 7.16 -13.59
CA MET A 52 7.06 6.00 -14.29
C MET A 52 7.08 6.20 -15.81
N GLU A 53 6.74 7.40 -16.30
CA GLU A 53 6.81 7.75 -17.73
C GLU A 53 8.22 7.54 -18.29
N GLU A 54 9.25 8.04 -17.59
CA GLU A 54 10.64 7.84 -17.99
C GLU A 54 11.01 6.35 -18.01
N SER A 55 10.65 5.63 -16.97
CA SER A 55 10.94 4.18 -16.85
C SER A 55 10.28 3.34 -17.94
N LEU A 56 9.03 3.67 -18.30
CA LEU A 56 8.25 2.99 -19.35
C LEU A 56 8.84 3.15 -20.74
N GLN A 57 9.67 4.17 -21.00
CA GLN A 57 10.40 4.32 -22.26
C GLN A 57 11.44 3.21 -22.46
N THR A 58 11.91 2.60 -21.38
CA THR A 58 12.96 1.57 -21.41
C THR A 58 12.39 0.16 -21.29
N SER A 59 11.47 -0.08 -20.36
CA SER A 59 10.89 -1.41 -20.13
C SER A 59 9.47 -1.31 -19.55
N PRO A 60 8.57 -2.23 -19.91
CA PRO A 60 7.24 -2.29 -19.32
C PRO A 60 7.26 -2.47 -17.81
N ILE A 61 6.40 -1.70 -17.13
CA ILE A 61 6.12 -1.82 -15.69
C ILE A 61 4.70 -2.35 -15.56
N ILE A 62 4.48 -3.36 -14.70
CA ILE A 62 3.13 -3.91 -14.50
C ILE A 62 2.46 -3.42 -13.22
N THR A 63 3.22 -2.85 -12.29
CA THR A 63 2.65 -2.43 -10.99
C THR A 63 3.45 -1.29 -10.37
N GLU A 64 2.73 -0.38 -9.71
CA GLU A 64 3.26 0.59 -8.75
C GLU A 64 2.92 0.13 -7.33
N GLN A 65 3.92 0.05 -6.44
CA GLN A 65 3.70 -0.22 -5.03
C GLN A 65 3.75 1.10 -4.24
N ILE A 66 2.60 1.53 -3.69
CA ILE A 66 2.47 2.84 -3.03
C ILE A 66 1.62 2.75 -1.77
N GLY A 67 1.86 3.66 -0.81
CA GLY A 67 1.04 3.81 0.38
C GLY A 67 -0.39 4.22 0.02
N TYR A 68 -1.38 3.43 0.47
CA TYR A 68 -2.79 3.74 0.24
C TYR A 68 -3.67 3.15 1.34
N HIS A 69 -4.44 4.00 1.98
CA HIS A 69 -5.39 3.64 3.03
C HIS A 69 -6.40 4.77 3.27
N ILE A 70 -7.43 4.55 4.06
CA ILE A 70 -8.52 5.52 4.33
C ILE A 70 -8.00 6.92 4.69
N PHE A 71 -6.87 7.03 5.41
CA PHE A 71 -6.27 8.32 5.80
C PHE A 71 -5.19 8.81 4.84
N ASP A 72 -4.84 8.05 3.79
CA ASP A 72 -3.92 8.49 2.73
C ASP A 72 -4.45 8.15 1.35
N ARG A 73 -5.08 9.11 0.73
CA ARG A 73 -5.73 9.01 -0.56
C ARG A 73 -5.03 9.80 -1.66
N ARG A 74 -3.82 10.32 -1.36
CA ARG A 74 -3.02 11.09 -2.33
C ARG A 74 -2.81 10.39 -3.67
N PRO A 75 -2.63 9.06 -3.75
CA PRO A 75 -2.48 8.36 -5.02
C PRO A 75 -3.69 8.48 -5.97
N GLU A 76 -4.89 8.74 -5.46
CA GLU A 76 -6.11 8.86 -6.28
C GLU A 76 -6.06 10.04 -7.27
N ALA A 77 -5.29 11.09 -6.95
CA ALA A 77 -5.26 12.31 -7.76
C ALA A 77 -4.55 12.11 -9.12
N GLU A 78 -3.41 11.43 -9.13
CA GLU A 78 -2.55 11.33 -10.32
C GLU A 78 -2.08 9.90 -10.59
N VAL A 79 -1.56 9.21 -9.56
CA VAL A 79 -0.90 7.91 -9.71
C VAL A 79 -1.88 6.84 -10.17
N MET A 80 -3.04 6.72 -9.52
CA MET A 80 -4.03 5.70 -9.87
C MET A 80 -4.62 5.87 -11.26
N PRO A 81 -5.05 7.08 -11.70
CA PRO A 81 -5.48 7.30 -13.07
C PRO A 81 -4.40 6.95 -14.09
N PHE A 82 -3.13 7.30 -13.82
CA PHE A 82 -2.01 6.98 -14.69
C PHE A 82 -1.80 5.46 -14.80
N VAL A 83 -1.74 4.77 -13.67
CA VAL A 83 -1.57 3.32 -13.58
C VAL A 83 -2.69 2.59 -14.33
N GLN A 84 -3.93 3.01 -14.12
CA GLN A 84 -5.11 2.46 -14.81
C GLN A 84 -5.03 2.66 -16.33
N SER A 85 -4.69 3.86 -16.79
CA SER A 85 -4.61 4.16 -18.21
C SER A 85 -3.51 3.40 -18.96
N HIS A 86 -2.50 2.90 -18.22
CA HIS A 86 -1.40 2.10 -18.76
C HIS A 86 -1.58 0.59 -18.55
N GLY A 87 -2.75 0.13 -18.08
CA GLY A 87 -3.01 -1.28 -17.84
C GLY A 87 -2.15 -1.89 -16.72
N MET A 88 -1.67 -1.06 -15.81
CA MET A 88 -0.90 -1.46 -14.64
C MET A 88 -1.84 -1.68 -13.44
N GLY A 89 -1.31 -2.26 -12.36
CA GLY A 89 -2.02 -2.42 -11.09
C GLY A 89 -1.31 -1.73 -9.94
N ILE A 90 -2.03 -1.47 -8.86
CA ILE A 90 -1.48 -0.99 -7.58
C ILE A 90 -1.27 -2.13 -6.61
N MET A 91 -0.11 -2.15 -5.95
CA MET A 91 0.13 -2.92 -4.72
C MET A 91 0.11 -1.92 -3.55
N ALA A 92 -1.00 -1.87 -2.82
CA ALA A 92 -1.19 -0.89 -1.74
C ALA A 92 -0.49 -1.35 -0.47
N TYR A 93 0.53 -0.62 0.01
CA TYR A 93 1.12 -0.88 1.32
C TYR A 93 0.56 0.07 2.38
N GLY A 94 0.77 -0.28 3.66
CA GLY A 94 0.24 0.48 4.77
C GLY A 94 -1.29 0.44 4.85
N SER A 95 -1.94 -0.55 4.27
CA SER A 95 -3.40 -0.66 4.11
C SER A 95 -4.20 -0.50 5.40
N GLN A 96 -3.58 -0.79 6.56
CA GLN A 96 -4.17 -0.56 7.89
C GLN A 96 -3.62 0.73 8.55
N ALA A 97 -3.20 1.73 7.76
CA ALA A 97 -2.61 2.98 8.25
C ALA A 97 -1.52 2.73 9.30
N HIS A 98 -0.61 1.79 8.98
CA HIS A 98 0.52 1.41 9.84
C HIS A 98 0.13 0.95 11.26
N GLY A 99 -1.05 0.34 11.38
CA GLY A 99 -1.60 -0.16 12.63
C GLY A 99 -2.67 0.74 13.26
N LEU A 100 -2.87 1.97 12.80
CA LEU A 100 -3.90 2.86 13.31
C LEU A 100 -5.32 2.28 13.08
N LEU A 101 -5.56 1.71 11.90
CA LEU A 101 -6.83 1.09 11.51
C LEU A 101 -7.02 -0.36 12.03
N THR A 102 -6.17 -0.82 12.94
CA THR A 102 -6.44 -2.04 13.70
C THR A 102 -7.35 -1.79 14.90
N GLY A 103 -7.49 -0.51 15.30
CA GLY A 103 -8.26 -0.12 16.47
C GLY A 103 -7.60 -0.44 17.82
N ALA A 104 -6.35 -0.86 17.82
CA ALA A 104 -5.60 -1.21 19.04
C ALA A 104 -4.95 -0.02 19.75
N MET A 105 -4.91 1.16 19.09
CA MET A 105 -4.29 2.36 19.66
C MET A 105 -5.28 3.18 20.50
N SER A 106 -4.75 3.88 21.48
CA SER A 106 -5.47 4.81 22.37
C SER A 106 -4.69 6.11 22.53
N PRO A 107 -5.27 7.16 23.14
CA PRO A 107 -4.54 8.41 23.40
C PRO A 107 -3.26 8.24 24.22
N GLU A 108 -3.17 7.18 25.02
CA GLU A 108 -2.03 6.83 25.87
C GLU A 108 -0.96 6.01 25.14
N THR A 109 -1.21 5.61 23.88
CA THR A 109 -0.27 4.83 23.07
C THR A 109 1.07 5.56 22.96
N LYS A 110 2.13 4.87 23.34
CA LYS A 110 3.52 5.34 23.22
C LYS A 110 4.26 4.45 22.23
N PHE A 111 5.11 5.07 21.47
CA PHE A 111 6.02 4.38 20.55
C PHE A 111 7.41 4.37 21.17
N GLU A 112 8.13 3.27 21.03
CA GLU A 112 9.53 3.15 21.43
C GLU A 112 10.39 4.13 20.62
N ASP A 113 11.58 4.47 21.14
CA ASP A 113 12.45 5.48 20.53
C ASP A 113 12.90 5.11 19.11
N ASP A 114 13.00 3.83 18.79
CA ASP A 114 13.36 3.29 17.48
C ASP A 114 12.13 3.02 16.58
N ASP A 115 10.91 3.23 17.09
CA ASP A 115 9.69 3.09 16.28
C ASP A 115 9.47 4.35 15.44
N TRP A 116 9.60 4.19 14.13
CA TRP A 116 9.44 5.29 13.17
C TRP A 116 8.06 5.97 13.23
N ARG A 117 7.01 5.31 13.77
CA ARG A 117 5.67 5.88 13.97
C ARG A 117 5.68 7.04 14.96
N GLY A 118 6.61 7.03 15.91
CA GLY A 118 6.85 8.14 16.82
C GLY A 118 7.49 9.38 16.17
N SER A 119 7.98 9.28 14.93
CA SER A 119 8.54 10.41 14.18
C SER A 119 7.44 11.42 13.78
N LEU A 120 7.86 12.67 13.47
CA LEU A 120 6.92 13.72 13.10
C LEU A 120 6.14 13.42 11.81
N MET A 121 6.79 12.71 10.88
CA MET A 121 6.28 12.45 9.55
C MET A 121 6.57 10.99 9.17
N ALA A 122 5.52 10.24 8.93
CA ALA A 122 5.56 8.88 8.41
C ALA A 122 5.08 8.88 6.96
N PHE A 123 5.95 8.56 6.00
CA PHE A 123 5.60 8.56 4.57
C PHE A 123 4.95 9.87 4.10
N GLY A 124 5.40 11.02 4.63
CA GLY A 124 4.86 12.32 4.30
C GLY A 124 3.55 12.68 5.01
N GLN A 125 3.17 11.93 6.06
CA GLN A 125 1.97 12.19 6.87
C GLN A 125 2.27 12.19 8.36
N SER A 126 1.60 13.08 9.10
CA SER A 126 1.64 13.13 10.56
C SER A 126 0.45 12.37 11.14
N LEU A 127 0.48 11.03 11.10
CA LEU A 127 -0.65 10.21 11.55
C LEU A 127 -0.73 10.04 13.07
N PHE A 128 0.42 10.06 13.76
CA PHE A 128 0.57 9.56 15.13
C PHE A 128 0.96 10.63 16.14
N LYS A 129 0.81 11.92 15.83
CA LYS A 129 1.32 12.99 16.69
C LYS A 129 0.32 14.09 16.99
N GLY A 130 0.32 14.54 18.25
CA GLY A 130 -0.45 15.69 18.72
C GLY A 130 -1.95 15.56 18.45
N GLU A 131 -2.57 16.67 18.12
CA GLU A 131 -4.02 16.74 17.81
C GLU A 131 -4.40 15.86 16.62
N THR A 132 -3.53 15.75 15.61
CA THR A 132 -3.80 14.88 14.44
C THR A 132 -4.00 13.42 14.85
N PHE A 133 -3.21 12.93 15.79
CA PHE A 133 -3.39 11.57 16.30
C PHE A 133 -4.72 11.38 17.02
N LEU A 134 -5.09 12.35 17.87
CA LEU A 134 -6.37 12.32 18.58
C LEU A 134 -7.57 12.41 17.63
N ASP A 135 -7.47 13.25 16.58
CA ASP A 135 -8.48 13.32 15.52
C ASP A 135 -8.61 12.00 14.76
N ASN A 136 -7.48 11.39 14.44
CA ASN A 136 -7.47 10.09 13.78
C ASN A 136 -8.09 8.99 14.66
N LEU A 137 -7.84 8.99 15.98
CA LEU A 137 -8.48 8.05 16.90
C LEU A 137 -10.01 8.24 16.93
N ARG A 138 -10.51 9.48 16.94
CA ARG A 138 -11.95 9.74 16.85
C ARG A 138 -12.58 9.18 15.56
N LYS A 139 -11.87 9.32 14.44
CA LYS A 139 -12.30 8.72 13.16
C LYS A 139 -12.26 7.19 13.21
N VAL A 140 -11.21 6.62 13.83
CA VAL A 140 -11.11 5.16 14.05
C VAL A 140 -12.30 4.64 14.86
N ASP A 141 -12.73 5.36 15.89
CA ASP A 141 -13.90 4.95 16.71
C ASP A 141 -15.20 4.98 15.89
N ALA A 142 -15.40 5.99 15.05
CA ALA A 142 -16.54 6.00 14.13
C ALA A 142 -16.50 4.84 13.12
N LEU A 143 -15.32 4.53 12.58
CA LEU A 143 -15.14 3.39 11.66
C LEU A 143 -15.37 2.03 12.36
N LYS A 144 -15.06 1.90 13.67
CA LYS A 144 -15.38 0.69 14.46
C LYS A 144 -16.88 0.45 14.53
N GLU A 145 -17.68 1.49 14.70
CA GLU A 145 -19.16 1.36 14.74
C GLU A 145 -19.70 0.87 13.39
N ILE A 146 -19.17 1.41 12.27
CA ILE A 146 -19.55 0.96 10.93
C ILE A 146 -19.14 -0.50 10.72
N ALA A 147 -17.92 -0.87 11.08
CA ALA A 147 -17.44 -2.24 10.96
C ALA A 147 -18.31 -3.22 11.79
N ALA A 148 -18.61 -2.86 13.04
CA ALA A 148 -19.45 -3.65 13.94
C ALA A 148 -20.86 -3.86 13.39
N SER A 149 -21.48 -2.85 12.75
CA SER A 149 -22.79 -2.98 12.12
C SER A 149 -22.83 -4.02 11.00
N ARG A 150 -21.66 -4.39 10.47
CA ARG A 150 -21.45 -5.38 9.39
C ARG A 150 -20.81 -6.68 9.88
N ASN A 151 -20.72 -6.87 11.19
CA ASN A 151 -20.03 -8.00 11.84
C ASN A 151 -18.57 -8.18 11.39
N MET A 152 -17.87 -7.07 11.17
CA MET A 152 -16.46 -7.03 10.78
C MET A 152 -15.62 -6.33 11.85
N SER A 153 -14.32 -6.64 11.90
CA SER A 153 -13.36 -5.80 12.59
C SER A 153 -13.03 -4.56 11.75
N ILE A 154 -12.56 -3.50 12.41
CA ILE A 154 -12.09 -2.31 11.70
C ILE A 154 -10.89 -2.64 10.78
N ALA A 155 -10.06 -3.60 11.14
CA ALA A 155 -8.97 -4.08 10.32
C ALA A 155 -9.47 -4.67 8.99
N GLN A 156 -10.52 -5.48 9.05
CA GLN A 156 -11.20 -6.04 7.87
C GLN A 156 -11.87 -4.95 7.04
N LEU A 157 -12.56 -3.99 7.68
CA LEU A 157 -13.16 -2.83 7.00
C LEU A 157 -12.10 -2.05 6.21
N ALA A 158 -10.96 -1.74 6.85
CA ALA A 158 -9.88 -0.99 6.21
C ALA A 158 -9.28 -1.72 5.00
N LEU A 159 -9.06 -3.02 5.13
CA LEU A 159 -8.52 -3.84 4.04
C LEU A 159 -9.53 -4.00 2.90
N SER A 160 -10.81 -4.26 3.23
CA SER A 160 -11.89 -4.33 2.24
C SER A 160 -11.99 -3.01 1.45
N TRP A 161 -11.92 -1.85 2.13
CA TRP A 161 -11.92 -0.55 1.47
C TRP A 161 -10.77 -0.40 0.46
N VAL A 162 -9.55 -0.82 0.82
CA VAL A 162 -8.37 -0.74 -0.05
C VAL A 162 -8.52 -1.64 -1.28
N ILE A 163 -8.87 -2.93 -1.08
CA ILE A 163 -8.97 -3.90 -2.18
C ILE A 163 -10.22 -3.72 -3.05
N SER A 164 -11.17 -2.91 -2.60
CA SER A 164 -12.35 -2.54 -3.39
C SER A 164 -12.08 -1.40 -4.38
N GLU A 165 -10.90 -0.78 -4.34
CA GLU A 165 -10.47 0.17 -5.36
C GLU A 165 -10.10 -0.59 -6.64
N PRO A 166 -10.79 -0.38 -7.78
CA PRO A 166 -10.61 -1.23 -8.96
C PRO A 166 -9.19 -1.33 -9.51
N VAL A 167 -8.36 -0.31 -9.31
CA VAL A 167 -6.96 -0.32 -9.76
C VAL A 167 -6.01 -1.03 -8.79
N VAL A 168 -6.47 -1.31 -7.56
CA VAL A 168 -5.70 -2.04 -6.56
C VAL A 168 -5.77 -3.54 -6.83
N SER A 169 -4.66 -4.12 -7.21
CA SER A 169 -4.52 -5.57 -7.44
C SER A 169 -4.20 -6.34 -6.16
N VAL A 170 -3.49 -5.70 -5.21
CA VAL A 170 -3.03 -6.33 -3.96
C VAL A 170 -3.05 -5.32 -2.82
N GLY A 171 -3.70 -5.67 -1.71
CA GLY A 171 -3.55 -4.99 -0.43
C GLY A 171 -2.45 -5.69 0.39
N LEU A 172 -1.34 -5.00 0.62
CA LEU A 172 -0.25 -5.51 1.43
C LEU A 172 -0.52 -5.25 2.90
N VAL A 173 -0.44 -6.29 3.70
CA VAL A 173 -0.64 -6.21 5.14
C VAL A 173 0.42 -7.03 5.89
N GLY A 174 0.94 -6.47 6.99
CA GLY A 174 1.78 -7.21 7.90
C GLY A 174 0.90 -8.11 8.76
N ALA A 175 1.38 -9.32 9.02
CA ALA A 175 0.77 -10.23 9.98
C ALA A 175 1.88 -10.88 10.80
N ARG A 176 1.72 -10.89 12.11
CA ARG A 176 2.71 -11.46 13.03
C ARG A 176 2.27 -12.85 13.53
N PRO A 177 1.19 -13.00 14.28
CA PRO A 177 0.64 -14.31 14.58
C PRO A 177 -0.28 -14.82 13.47
N PRO A 178 -0.43 -16.16 13.31
CA PRO A 178 -1.33 -16.73 12.30
C PRO A 178 -2.77 -16.20 12.37
N ALA A 179 -3.28 -15.92 13.57
CA ALA A 179 -4.64 -15.39 13.77
C ALA A 179 -4.87 -14.04 13.07
N GLU A 180 -3.83 -13.17 12.96
CA GLU A 180 -3.94 -11.92 12.20
C GLU A 180 -4.13 -12.19 10.70
N ILE A 181 -3.48 -13.23 10.15
CA ILE A 181 -3.66 -13.61 8.75
C ILE A 181 -5.08 -14.14 8.54
N GLU A 182 -5.54 -15.02 9.42
CA GLU A 182 -6.90 -15.60 9.36
C GLU A 182 -7.98 -14.53 9.49
N GLU A 183 -7.73 -13.48 10.25
CA GLU A 183 -8.61 -12.31 10.33
C GLU A 183 -8.56 -11.47 9.06
N ASN A 184 -7.36 -11.10 8.62
CA ASN A 184 -7.16 -10.17 7.51
C ASN A 184 -7.69 -10.71 6.18
N VAL A 185 -7.54 -12.02 5.90
CA VAL A 185 -8.01 -12.61 4.63
C VAL A 185 -9.53 -12.53 4.46
N LYS A 186 -10.30 -12.48 5.55
CA LYS A 186 -11.75 -12.33 5.52
C LYS A 186 -12.20 -10.96 4.96
N ALA A 187 -11.31 -9.98 4.90
CA ALA A 187 -11.60 -8.72 4.24
C ALA A 187 -11.96 -8.89 2.75
N ALA A 188 -11.47 -9.96 2.11
CA ALA A 188 -11.79 -10.27 0.72
C ALA A 188 -13.20 -10.86 0.51
N ASP A 189 -13.90 -11.25 1.57
CA ASP A 189 -15.27 -11.73 1.50
C ASP A 189 -16.25 -10.58 1.20
N TRP A 190 -15.83 -9.34 1.36
CA TRP A 190 -16.65 -8.17 1.06
C TRP A 190 -15.88 -7.17 0.19
N ILE A 191 -16.28 -7.09 -1.07
CA ILE A 191 -15.83 -6.03 -1.99
C ILE A 191 -16.90 -4.95 -1.99
N MET A 192 -16.52 -3.76 -1.52
CA MET A 192 -17.38 -2.60 -1.41
C MET A 192 -17.74 -2.04 -2.79
N ILE A 193 -18.98 -1.66 -2.98
CA ILE A 193 -19.36 -0.81 -4.11
C ILE A 193 -18.90 0.64 -3.87
N GLU A 194 -18.86 1.45 -4.92
CA GLU A 194 -18.32 2.81 -4.82
C GLU A 194 -19.05 3.66 -3.77
N SER A 195 -20.37 3.58 -3.67
CA SER A 195 -21.13 4.34 -2.66
C SER A 195 -20.76 3.95 -1.22
N GLU A 196 -20.44 2.68 -0.96
CA GLU A 196 -19.98 2.24 0.37
C GLU A 196 -18.56 2.74 0.67
N ARG A 197 -17.70 2.78 -0.34
CA ARG A 197 -16.36 3.37 -0.19
C ARG A 197 -16.42 4.86 0.08
N GLU A 198 -17.32 5.59 -0.58
CA GLU A 198 -17.54 7.03 -0.37
C GLU A 198 -18.03 7.36 1.04
N GLU A 199 -18.84 6.50 1.65
CA GLU A 199 -19.31 6.68 3.04
C GLU A 199 -18.16 6.68 4.06
N LEU A 200 -17.01 6.08 3.71
CA LEU A 200 -15.82 5.99 4.57
C LEU A 200 -14.76 7.07 4.26
N ARG A 201 -15.10 8.04 3.43
CA ARG A 201 -14.21 9.13 2.99
C ARG A 201 -14.14 10.30 3.96
#